data_79ba843fb3c84dfdebe0d9da853a14e2
#
_entry.id   79ba843fb3c84dfdebe0d9da853a14e2
#
_cell.length_a   1.000
_cell.length_b   1.000
_cell.length_c   1.000
_cell.angle_alpha   90.00
_cell.angle_beta   90.00
_cell.angle_gamma   90.00
#
_symmetry.space_group_name_H-M   'P 1'
#
loop_
_entity.id
_entity.type
_entity.pdbx_description
1 polymer ?
#
loop_
_entity_poly.entity_id
_entity_poly.type
_entity_poly.pdbx_seq_one_letter_code
_entity_poly.pdbx_strand_id
1 'polypeptide(L)'
;MSLFEKFHSIQQAREEILQSGINPFHLTIEKINSATEGVINGRSTILVGTNNYLGLTFHPDCIQAGQEALAQEGTGTTGSRMANGSFSSHSDLEQAIEDFYGMPHAI
;
A
#
# COMPACT_ATOMS: atom_id res chain seq x y z
N MET A 1 -34.77 9.64 3.23
CA MET A 1 -33.45 9.94 2.66
C MET A 1 -32.84 8.61 2.27
N SER A 2 -32.61 8.41 0.98
CA SER A 2 -31.98 7.18 0.47
C SER A 2 -30.52 7.10 0.95
N LEU A 3 -29.99 5.89 1.12
CA LEU A 3 -28.56 5.69 1.42
C LEU A 3 -27.64 6.42 0.41
N PHE A 4 -28.09 6.53 -0.84
CA PHE A 4 -27.33 7.12 -1.95
C PHE A 4 -27.45 8.65 -2.02
N GLU A 5 -28.52 9.26 -1.49
CA GLU A 5 -28.70 10.72 -1.53
C GLU A 5 -27.60 11.49 -0.79
N LYS A 6 -27.04 10.93 0.26
CA LYS A 6 -25.94 11.55 1.02
C LYS A 6 -24.62 11.67 0.21
N PHE A 7 -24.51 10.95 -0.91
CA PHE A 7 -23.32 10.97 -1.76
C PHE A 7 -23.45 11.92 -2.97
N HIS A 8 -24.62 12.58 -3.15
CA HIS A 8 -24.83 13.48 -4.31
C HIS A 8 -23.79 14.60 -4.40
N SER A 9 -23.42 15.21 -3.27
CA SER A 9 -22.40 16.27 -3.28
C SER A 9 -21.02 15.77 -3.72
N ILE A 10 -20.66 14.55 -3.33
CA ILE A 10 -19.40 13.91 -3.74
C ILE A 10 -19.45 13.54 -5.22
N GLN A 11 -20.59 13.04 -5.68
CA GLN A 11 -20.79 12.72 -7.10
C GLN A 11 -20.67 13.96 -7.95
N GLN A 12 -21.33 15.07 -7.57
CA GLN A 12 -21.28 16.33 -8.29
C GLN A 12 -19.85 16.89 -8.35
N ALA A 13 -19.13 16.93 -7.23
CA ALA A 13 -17.74 17.35 -7.18
C ALA A 13 -16.84 16.49 -8.09
N ARG A 14 -17.08 15.18 -8.12
CA ARG A 14 -16.38 14.26 -9.04
C ARG A 14 -16.67 14.59 -10.49
N GLU A 15 -17.93 14.85 -10.86
CA GLU A 15 -18.33 15.19 -12.22
C GLU A 15 -17.67 16.51 -12.67
N GLU A 16 -17.61 17.53 -11.81
CA GLU A 16 -16.92 18.80 -12.06
C GLU A 16 -15.42 18.59 -12.37
N ILE A 17 -14.75 17.74 -11.58
CA ILE A 17 -13.33 17.40 -11.83
C ILE A 17 -13.16 16.68 -13.16
N LEU A 18 -14.04 15.73 -13.49
CA LEU A 18 -13.98 15.00 -14.76
C LEU A 18 -14.19 15.89 -15.97
N GLN A 19 -15.01 16.96 -15.86
CA GLN A 19 -15.21 17.94 -16.93
C GLN A 19 -13.93 18.73 -17.25
N SER A 20 -12.96 18.81 -16.34
CA SER A 20 -11.64 19.41 -16.62
C SER A 20 -10.78 18.60 -17.60
N GLY A 21 -11.22 17.40 -17.97
CA GLY A 21 -10.50 16.50 -18.88
C GLY A 21 -9.40 15.68 -18.20
N ILE A 22 -9.19 15.84 -16.89
CA ILE A 22 -8.22 15.09 -16.10
C ILE A 22 -8.98 14.31 -15.03
N ASN A 23 -8.80 12.98 -14.99
CA ASN A 23 -9.36 12.15 -13.93
C ASN A 23 -8.25 11.73 -12.96
N PRO A 24 -8.07 12.41 -11.81
CA PRO A 24 -7.03 12.10 -10.87
C PRO A 24 -7.32 10.82 -10.05
N PHE A 25 -8.55 10.30 -10.10
CA PHE A 25 -8.99 9.17 -9.27
C PHE A 25 -8.91 7.81 -9.96
N HIS A 26 -8.60 7.77 -11.26
CA HIS A 26 -8.57 6.54 -12.06
C HIS A 26 -7.26 6.38 -12.83
N LEU A 27 -6.15 6.83 -12.23
CA LEU A 27 -4.85 6.57 -12.80
C LEU A 27 -4.44 5.13 -12.47
N THR A 28 -4.26 4.33 -13.50
CA THR A 28 -3.73 2.97 -13.37
C THR A 28 -2.27 2.96 -13.78
N ILE A 29 -1.41 2.48 -12.90
CA ILE A 29 -0.02 2.19 -13.26
C ILE A 29 -0.02 0.84 -13.97
N GLU A 30 0.15 0.87 -15.29
CA GLU A 30 0.11 -0.32 -16.16
C GLU A 30 1.33 -1.22 -15.98
N LYS A 31 2.46 -0.60 -15.66
CA LYS A 31 3.72 -1.27 -15.40
C LYS A 31 4.55 -0.45 -14.42
N ILE A 32 5.18 -1.11 -13.48
CA ILE A 32 6.16 -0.49 -12.58
C ILE A 32 7.55 -0.87 -13.10
N ASN A 33 8.37 0.13 -13.41
CA ASN A 33 9.73 -0.06 -13.91
C ASN A 33 10.77 0.00 -12.78
N SER A 34 10.52 0.85 -11.77
CA SER A 34 11.38 1.02 -10.59
C SER A 34 10.58 1.60 -9.42
N ALA A 35 11.24 1.89 -8.33
CA ALA A 35 10.64 2.57 -7.17
C ALA A 35 10.05 3.95 -7.52
N THR A 36 10.51 4.59 -8.59
CA THR A 36 10.18 5.98 -8.95
C THR A 36 9.62 6.14 -10.36
N GLU A 37 9.54 5.06 -11.15
CA GLU A 37 9.08 5.11 -12.53
C GLU A 37 8.04 4.05 -12.84
N GLY A 38 7.04 4.42 -13.61
CA GLY A 38 6.00 3.52 -14.11
C GLY A 38 5.46 3.96 -15.45
N VAL A 39 4.54 3.17 -15.99
CA VAL A 39 3.81 3.48 -17.23
C VAL A 39 2.37 3.81 -16.88
N ILE A 40 1.90 4.98 -17.33
CA ILE A 40 0.52 5.45 -17.17
C ILE A 40 0.03 5.91 -18.53
N ASN A 41 -1.07 5.36 -19.02
CA ASN A 41 -1.64 5.64 -20.36
C ASN A 41 -0.58 5.48 -21.46
N GLY A 42 0.21 4.40 -21.41
CA GLY A 42 1.27 4.08 -22.36
C GLY A 42 2.50 5.00 -22.30
N ARG A 43 2.59 5.91 -21.33
CA ARG A 43 3.70 6.86 -21.17
C ARG A 43 4.56 6.54 -19.97
N SER A 44 5.89 6.57 -20.15
CA SER A 44 6.82 6.54 -19.01
C SER A 44 6.62 7.78 -18.15
N THR A 45 6.39 7.57 -16.86
CA THR A 45 5.97 8.61 -15.91
C THR A 45 6.78 8.49 -14.64
N ILE A 46 7.25 9.62 -14.13
CA ILE A 46 7.91 9.69 -12.81
C ILE A 46 6.82 9.70 -11.73
N LEU A 47 6.93 8.78 -10.80
CA LEU A 47 5.94 8.55 -9.74
C LEU A 47 6.32 9.37 -8.49
N VAL A 48 5.92 10.64 -8.44
CA VAL A 48 6.20 11.54 -7.30
C VAL A 48 5.13 11.50 -6.21
N GLY A 49 3.95 10.95 -6.51
CA GLY A 49 2.80 10.89 -5.60
C GLY A 49 2.71 9.59 -4.79
N THR A 50 3.79 8.82 -4.69
CA THR A 50 3.81 7.55 -3.94
C THR A 50 4.26 7.77 -2.50
N ASN A 51 3.83 6.88 -1.59
CA ASN A 51 4.31 6.86 -0.20
C ASN A 51 5.64 6.10 -0.03
N ASN A 52 6.34 5.84 -1.13
CA ASN A 52 7.62 5.13 -1.13
C ASN A 52 8.78 6.08 -0.80
N TYR A 53 8.71 6.77 0.33
CA TYR A 53 9.64 7.85 0.71
C TYR A 53 11.09 7.42 0.79
N LEU A 54 11.36 6.18 1.18
CA LEU A 54 12.71 5.62 1.31
C LEU A 54 13.13 4.78 0.11
N GLY A 55 12.25 4.57 -0.88
CA GLY A 55 12.54 3.76 -2.06
C GLY A 55 12.67 2.25 -1.79
N LEU A 56 12.28 1.77 -0.62
CA LEU A 56 12.52 0.40 -0.16
C LEU A 56 11.65 -0.65 -0.85
N THR A 57 10.58 -0.27 -1.54
CA THR A 57 9.66 -1.24 -2.19
C THR A 57 10.34 -2.10 -3.26
N PHE A 58 11.49 -1.66 -3.78
CA PHE A 58 12.31 -2.41 -4.75
C PHE A 58 13.70 -2.76 -4.21
N HIS A 59 13.92 -2.58 -2.91
CA HIS A 59 15.19 -2.98 -2.32
C HIS A 59 15.34 -4.51 -2.35
N PRO A 60 16.48 -5.04 -2.82
CA PRO A 60 16.66 -6.49 -2.96
C PRO A 60 16.40 -7.27 -1.66
N ASP A 61 16.89 -6.78 -0.54
CA ASP A 61 16.72 -7.45 0.76
C ASP A 61 15.24 -7.47 1.19
N CYS A 62 14.49 -6.38 0.92
CA CYS A 62 13.06 -6.33 1.21
C CYS A 62 12.27 -7.31 0.33
N ILE A 63 12.64 -7.42 -0.95
CA ILE A 63 12.01 -8.36 -1.87
C ILE A 63 12.33 -9.80 -1.44
N GLN A 64 13.58 -10.08 -1.11
CA GLN A 64 14.02 -11.41 -0.67
C GLN A 64 13.29 -11.82 0.61
N ALA A 65 13.25 -10.97 1.64
CA ALA A 65 12.54 -11.23 2.88
C ALA A 65 11.04 -11.52 2.64
N GLY A 66 10.41 -10.75 1.74
CA GLY A 66 9.02 -11.00 1.36
C GLY A 66 8.81 -12.33 0.65
N GLN A 67 9.72 -12.73 -0.24
CA GLN A 67 9.68 -14.03 -0.92
C GLN A 67 9.86 -15.20 0.05
N GLU A 68 10.79 -15.07 0.99
CA GLU A 68 11.04 -16.08 2.01
C GLU A 68 9.84 -16.25 2.94
N ALA A 69 9.27 -15.15 3.44
CA ALA A 69 8.06 -15.18 4.26
C ALA A 69 6.88 -15.81 3.50
N LEU A 70 6.68 -15.45 2.25
CA LEU A 70 5.63 -16.01 1.41
C LEU A 70 5.79 -17.52 1.20
N ALA A 71 7.02 -18.00 1.05
CA ALA A 71 7.31 -19.43 0.88
C ALA A 71 7.13 -20.23 2.19
N GLN A 72 7.41 -19.63 3.34
CA GLN A 72 7.35 -20.29 4.65
C GLN A 72 5.97 -20.21 5.30
N GLU A 73 5.32 -19.06 5.22
CA GLU A 73 4.08 -18.75 5.96
C GLU A 73 2.84 -18.67 5.05
N GLY A 74 3.02 -18.69 3.73
CA GLY A 74 1.93 -18.56 2.75
C GLY A 74 1.54 -17.10 2.49
N THR A 75 0.35 -16.91 1.91
CA THR A 75 -0.10 -15.59 1.41
C THR A 75 -0.77 -14.70 2.45
N GLY A 76 -0.79 -15.13 3.70
CA GLY A 76 -1.35 -14.34 4.80
C GLY A 76 -1.93 -15.22 5.92
N THR A 77 -2.29 -14.57 7.01
CA THR A 77 -2.92 -15.22 8.16
C THR A 77 -4.43 -15.32 7.98
N THR A 78 -5.02 -16.42 8.42
CA THR A 78 -6.47 -16.67 8.30
C THR A 78 -7.23 -16.41 9.59
N GLY A 79 -6.54 -15.91 10.63
CA GLY A 79 -7.11 -15.62 11.94
C GLY A 79 -6.89 -14.19 12.39
N SER A 80 -7.70 -13.75 13.36
CA SER A 80 -7.49 -12.48 14.06
C SER A 80 -6.24 -12.55 14.94
N ARG A 81 -5.48 -11.45 15.00
CA ARG A 81 -4.34 -11.29 15.92
C ARG A 81 -4.72 -11.56 17.39
N MET A 82 -5.96 -11.24 17.78
CA MET A 82 -6.49 -11.48 19.12
C MET A 82 -6.79 -12.95 19.44
N ALA A 83 -6.79 -13.83 18.46
CA ALA A 83 -7.11 -15.25 18.64
C ALA A 83 -5.94 -16.13 18.17
N ASN A 84 -5.88 -16.45 16.91
CA ASN A 84 -4.93 -17.41 16.33
C ASN A 84 -4.22 -16.92 15.06
N GLY A 85 -4.26 -15.61 14.79
CA GLY A 85 -3.68 -15.01 13.59
C GLY A 85 -2.32 -14.36 13.81
N SER A 86 -1.68 -14.53 14.98
CA SER A 86 -0.32 -14.08 15.20
C SER A 86 0.67 -15.15 14.76
N PHE A 87 1.55 -14.79 13.83
CA PHE A 87 2.67 -15.61 13.37
C PHE A 87 3.98 -15.07 13.94
N SER A 88 5.07 -15.85 13.88
CA SER A 88 6.38 -15.43 14.37
C SER A 88 6.85 -14.12 13.72
N SER A 89 6.63 -13.94 12.43
CA SER A 89 6.98 -12.73 11.69
C SER A 89 6.34 -11.44 12.25
N HIS A 90 5.16 -11.52 12.86
CA HIS A 90 4.57 -10.37 13.56
C HIS A 90 5.36 -10.01 14.82
N SER A 91 5.70 -11.01 15.63
CA SER A 91 6.48 -10.79 16.85
C SER A 91 7.90 -10.30 16.56
N ASP A 92 8.50 -10.81 15.50
CA ASP A 92 9.83 -10.39 15.04
C ASP A 92 9.82 -8.93 14.58
N LEU A 93 8.77 -8.51 13.88
CA LEU A 93 8.59 -7.11 13.47
C LEU A 93 8.34 -6.19 14.68
N GLU A 94 7.48 -6.60 15.61
CA GLU A 94 7.21 -5.86 16.83
C GLU A 94 8.51 -5.66 17.64
N GLN A 95 9.30 -6.71 17.82
CA GLN A 95 10.59 -6.62 18.49
C GLN A 95 11.58 -5.70 17.75
N ALA A 96 11.66 -5.80 16.44
CA ALA A 96 12.53 -4.92 15.64
C ALA A 96 12.14 -3.44 15.76
N ILE A 97 10.85 -3.14 15.86
CA ILE A 97 10.35 -1.77 16.09
C ILE A 97 10.66 -1.31 17.51
N GLU A 98 10.47 -2.16 18.53
CA GLU A 98 10.84 -1.88 19.91
C GLU A 98 12.32 -1.53 20.04
N ASP A 99 13.18 -2.34 19.46
CA ASP A 99 14.63 -2.15 19.47
C ASP A 99 15.03 -0.85 18.75
N PHE A 100 14.43 -0.57 17.59
CA PHE A 100 14.74 0.62 16.80
C PHE A 100 14.36 1.92 17.52
N TYR A 101 13.20 1.96 18.15
CA TYR A 101 12.71 3.16 18.85
C TYR A 101 13.09 3.20 20.33
N GLY A 102 13.65 2.14 20.90
CA GLY A 102 13.94 2.03 22.31
C GLY A 102 12.69 2.08 23.19
N MET A 103 11.57 1.56 22.68
CA MET A 103 10.29 1.54 23.37
C MET A 103 10.00 0.14 23.94
N PRO A 104 9.27 0.04 25.08
CA PRO A 104 9.04 -1.25 25.71
C PRO A 104 8.02 -2.14 25.01
N HIS A 105 7.20 -1.58 24.11
CA HIS A 105 6.14 -2.29 23.40
C HIS A 105 5.86 -1.67 22.04
N ALA A 106 5.66 -2.53 21.03
CA ALA A 106 5.09 -2.22 19.71
C ALA A 106 3.88 -3.13 19.43
N ILE A 107 2.92 -2.62 18.64
CA ILE A 107 1.73 -3.37 18.24
C ILE A 107 1.51 -3.16 16.73
#